data_7ed065ff1b200c363f09e840ff126866
#
_entry.id   7ed065ff1b200c363f09e840ff126866
#
_cell.length_a   1.000
_cell.length_b   1.000
_cell.length_c   1.000
_cell.angle_alpha   90.00
_cell.angle_beta   90.00
_cell.angle_gamma   90.00
#
_symmetry.space_group_name_H-M   'P 1'
#
loop_
_entity.id
_entity.type
_entity.pdbx_description
1 polymer ?
#
loop_
_entity_poly.entity_id
_entity_poly.type
_entity_poly.pdbx_seq_one_letter_code
_entity_poly.pdbx_strand_id
1 'polypeptide(L)'
;MKILDQYIFKTYLLKLISVFIILMFIFIIQTFWLFIDEFAGKGLDFYIVLKFLIYYSPKLIPLVLPLSVLLASIMTYGEFAENYEYAAMKSTGISLKRTMIGLLIFHFFLGIGTYYFANYVVPYGELKYYNLRRNLGKLKPALAITEGIFNEIGEMNIKVRKKSGEDDRFLTDVIIHEKTIDEKNRIVIKAVSGELKSATIDRQMQLILFDGYRYEEIKSKEVKKQNYFPHAKVQFEKYIMNIDLSQFNNVNLNEELYTSTYKMQNVNELNKSIDSLEVNYFKIRKVFGENFSKNNNINELTYINSSIETDEIKVEDYLNPLTFTIDDRTALNKKEQVLSAAITSVGNLLRNLDVNKRKFFIYQKIINLHKNSLNEKYTLGFGVFFLFIIGASLGAIIRKGGLGLPMVLAILIFLTYHYIGLFGRNSAEDNSISPLIGSWLSSLIIAAFAFYLFKRASSDQSIFKFEKFNLWLMPYFNKFKISKNSK
;
A
#
# COMPACT_ATOMS: atom_id res chain seq x y z
N MET A 1 1.21 8.27 43.92
CA MET A 1 1.56 6.85 43.58
C MET A 1 2.21 6.22 44.81
N LYS A 2 1.83 4.98 45.14
CA LYS A 2 2.52 4.19 46.21
C LYS A 2 3.92 3.77 45.67
N ILE A 3 4.86 3.49 46.57
CA ILE A 3 6.23 3.10 46.25
C ILE A 3 6.24 1.93 45.22
N LEU A 4 5.36 0.94 45.42
CA LEU A 4 5.19 -0.19 44.51
C LEU A 4 4.76 0.24 43.10
N ASP A 5 3.86 1.20 42.97
CA ASP A 5 3.41 1.69 41.67
C ASP A 5 4.54 2.39 40.92
N GLN A 6 5.38 3.13 41.63
CA GLN A 6 6.56 3.78 41.05
C GLN A 6 7.63 2.76 40.60
N TYR A 7 7.83 1.72 41.39
CA TYR A 7 8.76 0.62 41.04
C TYR A 7 8.30 -0.08 39.75
N ILE A 8 7.05 -0.53 39.70
CA ILE A 8 6.48 -1.21 38.53
C ILE A 8 6.54 -0.28 37.29
N PHE A 9 6.16 0.98 37.47
CA PHE A 9 6.16 1.95 36.37
C PHE A 9 7.57 2.22 35.84
N LYS A 10 8.56 2.44 36.70
CA LYS A 10 9.97 2.68 36.31
C LYS A 10 10.53 1.46 35.57
N THR A 11 10.34 0.26 36.13
CA THR A 11 10.83 -0.98 35.51
C THR A 11 10.21 -1.20 34.13
N TYR A 12 8.89 -0.99 34.00
CA TYR A 12 8.19 -1.09 32.72
C TYR A 12 8.68 -0.05 31.72
N LEU A 13 8.76 1.22 32.13
CA LEU A 13 9.13 2.32 31.24
C LEU A 13 10.53 2.15 30.67
N LEU A 14 11.50 1.72 31.49
CA LEU A 14 12.86 1.46 31.02
C LEU A 14 12.88 0.36 29.96
N LYS A 15 12.14 -0.74 30.17
CA LYS A 15 12.01 -1.83 29.17
C LYS A 15 11.29 -1.34 27.91
N LEU A 16 10.20 -0.59 28.04
CA LEU A 16 9.48 -0.05 26.91
C LEU A 16 10.37 0.82 26.02
N ILE A 17 11.11 1.75 26.61
CA ILE A 17 12.02 2.65 25.88
C ILE A 17 13.14 1.85 25.23
N SER A 18 13.75 0.91 25.95
CA SER A 18 14.85 0.08 25.40
C SER A 18 14.38 -0.76 24.22
N VAL A 19 13.28 -1.48 24.36
CA VAL A 19 12.71 -2.31 23.29
C VAL A 19 12.28 -1.45 22.10
N PHE A 20 11.65 -0.29 22.36
CA PHE A 20 11.22 0.63 21.31
C PHE A 20 12.42 1.16 20.50
N ILE A 21 13.51 1.58 21.16
CA ILE A 21 14.72 2.07 20.48
C ILE A 21 15.35 0.96 19.65
N ILE A 22 15.48 -0.25 20.20
CA ILE A 22 16.08 -1.39 19.48
C ILE A 22 15.24 -1.73 18.25
N LEU A 23 13.92 -1.84 18.39
CA LEU A 23 13.03 -2.15 17.26
C LEU A 23 13.05 -1.03 16.24
N MET A 24 12.96 0.25 16.65
CA MET A 24 13.07 1.38 15.73
C MET A 24 14.38 1.35 14.93
N PHE A 25 15.50 1.06 15.58
CA PHE A 25 16.77 0.94 14.90
C PHE A 25 16.77 -0.19 13.86
N ILE A 26 16.24 -1.37 14.21
CA ILE A 26 16.11 -2.51 13.29
C ILE A 26 15.25 -2.14 12.08
N PHE A 27 14.08 -1.51 12.30
CA PHE A 27 13.18 -1.12 11.21
C PHE A 27 13.74 0.03 10.36
N ILE A 28 14.53 0.95 10.93
CA ILE A 28 15.25 1.99 10.17
C ILE A 28 16.30 1.36 9.27
N ILE A 29 17.11 0.41 9.78
CA ILE A 29 18.08 -0.33 8.96
C ILE A 29 17.37 -1.12 7.86
N GLN A 30 16.30 -1.82 8.19
CA GLN A 30 15.48 -2.52 7.18
C GLN A 30 14.97 -1.56 6.10
N THR A 31 14.52 -0.36 6.49
CA THR A 31 14.07 0.68 5.57
C THR A 31 15.22 1.15 4.67
N PHE A 32 16.40 1.36 5.23
CA PHE A 32 17.58 1.72 4.44
C PHE A 32 17.86 0.66 3.36
N TRP A 33 17.86 -0.64 3.72
CA TRP A 33 18.03 -1.72 2.75
C TRP A 33 16.92 -1.78 1.70
N LEU A 34 15.68 -1.52 2.10
CA LEU A 34 14.53 -1.51 1.18
C LEU A 34 14.66 -0.43 0.09
N PHE A 35 15.30 0.69 0.40
CA PHE A 35 15.48 1.82 -0.51
C PHE A 35 16.92 1.98 -1.01
N ILE A 36 17.78 0.98 -0.81
CA ILE A 36 19.18 1.06 -1.20
C ILE A 36 19.37 1.36 -2.70
N ASP A 37 18.53 0.76 -3.56
CA ASP A 37 18.57 0.98 -5.01
C ASP A 37 18.16 2.41 -5.41
N GLU A 38 17.39 3.08 -4.55
CA GLU A 38 17.02 4.48 -4.76
C GLU A 38 18.15 5.45 -4.37
N PHE A 39 19.08 5.00 -3.55
CA PHE A 39 20.22 5.81 -3.07
C PHE A 39 21.51 5.50 -3.83
N ALA A 40 21.72 4.23 -4.17
CA ALA A 40 22.96 3.77 -4.81
C ALA A 40 23.18 4.46 -6.17
N GLY A 41 24.43 4.77 -6.48
CA GLY A 41 24.84 5.37 -7.76
C GLY A 41 24.37 6.79 -8.02
N LYS A 42 23.58 7.42 -7.13
CA LYS A 42 23.09 8.80 -7.33
C LYS A 42 24.05 9.88 -6.79
N GLY A 43 25.17 9.49 -6.16
CA GLY A 43 26.11 10.43 -5.53
C GLY A 43 25.42 11.34 -4.51
N LEU A 44 24.44 10.78 -3.76
CA LEU A 44 23.71 11.51 -2.75
C LEU A 44 24.58 11.77 -1.55
N ASP A 45 24.50 12.97 -1.01
CA ASP A 45 25.11 13.28 0.28
C ASP A 45 24.44 12.43 1.38
N PHE A 46 25.25 11.93 2.32
CA PHE A 46 24.79 11.17 3.49
C PHE A 46 23.68 11.91 4.26
N TYR A 47 23.76 13.23 4.30
CA TYR A 47 22.71 14.07 4.91
C TYR A 47 21.34 13.86 4.28
N ILE A 48 21.26 13.69 2.97
CA ILE A 48 19.98 13.48 2.25
C ILE A 48 19.40 12.11 2.60
N VAL A 49 20.25 11.09 2.69
CA VAL A 49 19.82 9.74 3.10
C VAL A 49 19.30 9.76 4.54
N LEU A 50 20.03 10.41 5.45
CA LEU A 50 19.59 10.56 6.84
C LEU A 50 18.26 11.33 6.93
N LYS A 51 18.10 12.41 6.19
CA LYS A 51 16.87 13.19 6.11
C LYS A 51 15.69 12.35 5.61
N PHE A 52 15.91 11.50 4.60
CA PHE A 52 14.93 10.57 4.10
C PHE A 52 14.47 9.59 5.18
N LEU A 53 15.40 8.96 5.90
CA LEU A 53 15.11 8.02 6.98
C LEU A 53 14.37 8.68 8.15
N ILE A 54 14.73 9.92 8.51
CA ILE A 54 14.02 10.70 9.53
C ILE A 54 12.59 10.99 9.10
N TYR A 55 12.35 11.37 7.85
CA TYR A 55 11.00 11.63 7.35
C TYR A 55 10.16 10.37 7.21
N TYR A 56 10.79 9.22 6.97
CA TYR A 56 10.11 7.92 6.93
C TYR A 56 9.80 7.36 8.32
N SER A 57 10.60 7.70 9.33
CA SER A 57 10.52 7.11 10.68
C SER A 57 9.14 7.26 11.35
N PRO A 58 8.36 8.35 11.19
CA PRO A 58 7.02 8.44 11.77
C PRO A 58 6.06 7.36 11.28
N LYS A 59 6.24 6.88 10.06
CA LYS A 59 5.45 5.81 9.47
C LYS A 59 5.72 4.43 10.11
N LEU A 60 6.88 4.23 10.69
CA LEU A 60 7.26 2.99 11.39
C LEU A 60 6.64 2.90 12.79
N ILE A 61 6.38 4.04 13.44
CA ILE A 61 5.91 4.07 14.84
C ILE A 61 4.58 3.33 15.05
N PRO A 62 3.56 3.43 14.17
CA PRO A 62 2.34 2.64 14.25
C PRO A 62 2.56 1.12 14.26
N LEU A 63 3.65 0.64 13.70
CA LEU A 63 4.02 -0.78 13.71
C LEU A 63 4.88 -1.13 14.93
N VAL A 64 5.87 -0.30 15.23
CA VAL A 64 6.87 -0.56 16.28
C VAL A 64 6.29 -0.38 17.68
N LEU A 65 5.48 0.64 17.92
CA LEU A 65 4.97 0.95 19.26
C LEU A 65 4.09 -0.16 19.83
N PRO A 66 3.08 -0.71 19.13
CA PRO A 66 2.28 -1.83 19.65
C PRO A 66 3.11 -3.07 19.97
N LEU A 67 4.09 -3.40 19.11
CA LEU A 67 5.01 -4.52 19.33
C LEU A 67 5.90 -4.27 20.57
N SER A 68 6.43 -3.05 20.71
CA SER A 68 7.26 -2.66 21.86
C SER A 68 6.48 -2.75 23.17
N VAL A 69 5.24 -2.29 23.17
CA VAL A 69 4.35 -2.36 24.34
C VAL A 69 4.09 -3.81 24.74
N LEU A 70 3.79 -4.66 23.78
CA LEU A 70 3.54 -6.08 24.02
C LEU A 70 4.78 -6.76 24.61
N LEU A 71 5.96 -6.59 23.97
CA LEU A 71 7.23 -7.15 24.44
C LEU A 71 7.63 -6.63 25.82
N ALA A 72 7.59 -5.31 26.03
CA ALA A 72 7.95 -4.71 27.32
C ALA A 72 7.02 -5.19 28.45
N SER A 73 5.73 -5.37 28.15
CA SER A 73 4.76 -5.88 29.11
C SER A 73 5.06 -7.31 29.52
N ILE A 74 5.30 -8.18 28.54
CA ILE A 74 5.67 -9.59 28.79
C ILE A 74 6.97 -9.68 29.57
N MET A 75 7.99 -8.92 29.15
CA MET A 75 9.28 -8.90 29.83
C MET A 75 9.18 -8.41 31.28
N THR A 76 8.36 -7.40 31.55
CA THR A 76 8.22 -6.84 32.92
C THR A 76 7.50 -7.80 33.82
N TYR A 77 6.32 -8.26 33.43
CA TYR A 77 5.55 -9.19 34.27
C TYR A 77 6.13 -10.60 34.30
N GLY A 78 6.83 -11.00 33.21
CA GLY A 78 7.59 -12.26 33.19
C GLY A 78 8.74 -12.27 34.18
N GLU A 79 9.52 -11.19 34.25
CA GLU A 79 10.60 -11.04 35.25
C GLU A 79 10.05 -11.01 36.70
N PHE A 80 8.96 -10.30 36.94
CA PHE A 80 8.31 -10.34 38.25
C PHE A 80 7.82 -11.75 38.64
N ALA A 81 7.38 -12.53 37.67
CA ALA A 81 6.95 -13.91 37.91
C ALA A 81 8.15 -14.85 38.12
N GLU A 82 9.24 -14.69 37.35
CA GLU A 82 10.46 -15.49 37.41
C GLU A 82 11.22 -15.26 38.72
N ASN A 83 11.35 -13.98 39.15
CA ASN A 83 12.03 -13.59 40.39
C ASN A 83 11.16 -13.76 41.65
N TYR A 84 9.99 -14.40 41.54
CA TYR A 84 9.03 -14.56 42.62
C TYR A 84 8.48 -13.27 43.24
N GLU A 85 8.78 -12.12 42.66
CA GLU A 85 8.29 -10.81 43.14
C GLU A 85 6.75 -10.77 43.06
N TYR A 86 6.19 -11.30 41.98
CA TYR A 86 4.73 -11.39 41.84
C TYR A 86 4.09 -12.30 42.88
N ALA A 87 4.77 -13.40 43.23
CA ALA A 87 4.31 -14.31 44.30
C ALA A 87 4.34 -13.60 45.68
N ALA A 88 5.41 -12.82 45.95
CA ALA A 88 5.53 -12.03 47.17
C ALA A 88 4.46 -10.91 47.25
N MET A 89 4.18 -10.20 46.13
CA MET A 89 3.07 -9.25 46.10
C MET A 89 1.72 -9.89 46.38
N LYS A 90 1.51 -11.07 45.87
CA LYS A 90 0.26 -11.82 46.03
C LYS A 90 0.07 -12.33 47.45
N SER A 91 1.12 -12.82 48.13
CA SER A 91 1.07 -13.26 49.52
C SER A 91 0.67 -12.14 50.48
N THR A 92 0.93 -10.88 50.12
CA THR A 92 0.48 -9.69 50.85
C THR A 92 -0.91 -9.19 50.44
N GLY A 93 -1.65 -9.96 49.58
CA GLY A 93 -3.01 -9.63 49.15
C GLY A 93 -3.08 -8.68 47.91
N ILE A 94 -1.94 -8.39 47.25
CA ILE A 94 -1.93 -7.54 46.08
C ILE A 94 -2.27 -8.36 44.84
N SER A 95 -3.45 -8.10 44.25
CA SER A 95 -3.89 -8.78 43.02
C SER A 95 -3.18 -8.29 41.76
N LEU A 96 -3.14 -9.11 40.69
CA LEU A 96 -2.63 -8.72 39.37
C LEU A 96 -3.31 -7.43 38.86
N LYS A 97 -4.63 -7.34 39.02
CA LYS A 97 -5.37 -6.13 38.64
C LYS A 97 -4.80 -4.88 39.30
N ARG A 98 -4.44 -4.95 40.59
CA ARG A 98 -3.90 -3.81 41.35
C ARG A 98 -2.51 -3.39 40.83
N THR A 99 -1.66 -4.35 40.44
CA THR A 99 -0.34 -4.05 39.88
C THR A 99 -0.42 -3.44 38.48
N MET A 100 -1.47 -3.76 37.72
CA MET A 100 -1.67 -3.25 36.36
C MET A 100 -2.34 -1.86 36.31
N ILE A 101 -3.09 -1.43 37.33
CA ILE A 101 -3.89 -0.18 37.27
C ILE A 101 -3.03 1.04 36.90
N GLY A 102 -1.87 1.21 37.52
CA GLY A 102 -0.97 2.34 37.22
C GLY A 102 -0.53 2.37 35.74
N LEU A 103 -0.17 1.20 35.22
CA LEU A 103 0.22 1.05 33.83
C LEU A 103 -0.97 1.13 32.85
N LEU A 104 -2.16 0.69 33.22
CA LEU A 104 -3.37 0.87 32.42
C LEU A 104 -3.71 2.35 32.22
N ILE A 105 -3.60 3.15 33.30
CA ILE A 105 -3.79 4.60 33.21
C ILE A 105 -2.74 5.20 32.26
N PHE A 106 -1.48 4.79 32.39
CA PHE A 106 -0.42 5.25 31.50
C PHE A 106 -0.71 4.89 30.03
N HIS A 107 -1.14 3.64 29.75
CA HIS A 107 -1.46 3.21 28.39
C HIS A 107 -2.71 3.88 27.82
N PHE A 108 -3.66 4.27 28.67
CA PHE A 108 -4.79 5.09 28.23
C PHE A 108 -4.29 6.45 27.67
N PHE A 109 -3.41 7.13 28.42
CA PHE A 109 -2.82 8.38 27.95
C PHE A 109 -1.87 8.17 26.76
N LEU A 110 -1.11 7.08 26.74
CA LEU A 110 -0.26 6.71 25.61
C LEU A 110 -1.11 6.47 24.35
N GLY A 111 -2.28 5.85 24.48
CA GLY A 111 -3.23 5.66 23.39
C GLY A 111 -3.75 6.97 22.81
N ILE A 112 -4.09 7.95 23.69
CA ILE A 112 -4.45 9.30 23.27
C ILE A 112 -3.27 9.99 22.57
N GLY A 113 -2.06 9.90 23.12
CA GLY A 113 -0.84 10.43 22.48
C GLY A 113 -0.58 9.82 21.13
N THR A 114 -0.82 8.50 20.99
CA THR A 114 -0.68 7.76 19.73
C THR A 114 -1.68 8.25 18.68
N TYR A 115 -2.91 8.57 19.07
CA TYR A 115 -3.90 9.19 18.17
C TYR A 115 -3.40 10.55 17.64
N TYR A 116 -2.93 11.44 18.52
CA TYR A 116 -2.39 12.73 18.08
C TYR A 116 -1.16 12.58 17.18
N PHE A 117 -0.30 11.64 17.52
CA PHE A 117 0.86 11.31 16.69
C PHE A 117 0.45 10.82 15.30
N ALA A 118 -0.51 9.88 15.21
CA ALA A 118 -1.04 9.36 13.95
C ALA A 118 -1.80 10.42 13.15
N ASN A 119 -2.35 11.44 13.82
CA ASN A 119 -3.12 12.50 13.18
C ASN A 119 -2.26 13.65 12.62
N TYR A 120 -1.14 13.97 13.24
CA TYR A 120 -0.33 15.12 12.84
C TYR A 120 1.09 14.75 12.38
N VAL A 121 1.78 13.88 13.13
CA VAL A 121 3.19 13.58 12.86
C VAL A 121 3.35 12.59 11.69
N VAL A 122 2.55 11.54 11.64
CA VAL A 122 2.59 10.56 10.55
C VAL A 122 2.26 11.21 9.20
N PRO A 123 1.17 12.00 9.04
CA PRO A 123 0.86 12.69 7.79
C PRO A 123 1.95 13.66 7.33
N TYR A 124 2.52 14.41 8.27
CA TYR A 124 3.64 15.32 7.98
C TYR A 124 4.88 14.55 7.49
N GLY A 125 5.23 13.46 8.16
CA GLY A 125 6.33 12.58 7.74
C GLY A 125 6.09 11.99 6.35
N GLU A 126 4.87 11.50 6.06
CA GLU A 126 4.50 10.96 4.75
C GLU A 126 4.57 12.03 3.65
N LEU A 127 4.12 13.27 3.93
CA LEU A 127 4.23 14.40 3.00
C LEU A 127 5.70 14.65 2.61
N LYS A 128 6.56 14.82 3.62
CA LYS A 128 7.98 15.12 3.40
C LYS A 128 8.71 13.96 2.74
N TYR A 129 8.50 12.74 3.21
CA TYR A 129 9.08 11.52 2.66
C TYR A 129 8.70 11.32 1.19
N TYR A 130 7.40 11.39 0.88
CA TYR A 130 6.90 11.12 -0.47
C TYR A 130 7.44 12.13 -1.49
N ASN A 131 7.41 13.43 -1.15
CA ASN A 131 7.94 14.47 -2.02
C ASN A 131 9.46 14.34 -2.19
N LEU A 132 10.20 14.10 -1.11
CA LEU A 132 11.65 13.87 -1.18
C LEU A 132 11.96 12.66 -2.09
N ARG A 133 11.26 11.54 -1.91
CA ARG A 133 11.42 10.34 -2.74
C ARG A 133 11.16 10.62 -4.22
N ARG A 134 10.09 11.35 -4.54
CA ARG A 134 9.76 11.75 -5.92
C ARG A 134 10.82 12.67 -6.53
N ASN A 135 11.31 13.62 -5.74
CA ASN A 135 12.35 14.53 -6.19
C ASN A 135 13.71 13.82 -6.37
N LEU A 136 14.05 12.87 -5.50
CA LEU A 136 15.20 11.99 -5.68
C LEU A 136 15.13 11.15 -6.96
N GLY A 137 13.94 10.72 -7.35
CA GLY A 137 13.72 10.02 -8.63
C GLY A 137 14.01 10.86 -9.86
N LYS A 138 13.95 12.21 -9.74
CA LYS A 138 14.29 13.14 -10.81
C LYS A 138 15.80 13.42 -10.93
N LEU A 139 16.58 13.07 -9.90
CA LEU A 139 18.03 13.26 -9.89
C LEU A 139 18.72 12.16 -10.71
N LYS A 140 19.33 12.51 -11.80
CA LYS A 140 20.14 11.69 -12.73
C LYS A 140 19.35 10.86 -13.76
N PRO A 141 19.26 11.36 -14.98
CA PRO A 141 18.69 10.63 -16.13
C PRO A 141 19.47 9.35 -16.50
N ALA A 142 20.78 9.29 -16.22
CA ALA A 142 21.60 8.11 -16.51
C ALA A 142 21.13 6.84 -15.78
N LEU A 143 20.52 7.00 -14.59
CA LEU A 143 19.93 5.90 -13.82
C LEU A 143 18.47 5.63 -14.19
N ALA A 144 17.81 6.56 -14.87
CA ALA A 144 16.46 6.35 -15.40
C ALA A 144 16.45 5.41 -16.61
N ILE A 145 17.61 5.14 -17.24
CA ILE A 145 17.70 4.22 -18.37
C ILE A 145 17.67 2.78 -17.85
N THR A 146 16.52 2.13 -18.02
CA THR A 146 16.34 0.71 -17.73
C THR A 146 16.73 -0.10 -18.97
N GLU A 147 17.52 -1.18 -18.78
CA GLU A 147 17.96 -2.06 -19.85
C GLU A 147 16.76 -2.71 -20.57
N GLY A 148 16.81 -2.77 -21.88
CA GLY A 148 15.85 -3.47 -22.74
C GLY A 148 14.52 -2.75 -23.00
N ILE A 149 14.21 -1.65 -22.34
CA ILE A 149 12.98 -0.86 -22.55
C ILE A 149 13.26 0.56 -22.99
N PHE A 150 12.28 1.22 -23.64
CA PHE A 150 12.38 2.63 -23.96
C PHE A 150 12.12 3.49 -22.72
N ASN A 151 13.04 4.42 -22.44
CA ASN A 151 12.98 5.38 -21.34
C ASN A 151 12.89 6.79 -21.92
N GLU A 152 11.96 7.59 -21.40
CA GLU A 152 11.78 8.97 -21.81
C GLU A 152 12.75 9.88 -21.04
N ILE A 153 13.62 10.61 -21.77
CA ILE A 153 14.59 11.55 -21.22
C ILE A 153 14.46 12.87 -22.00
N GLY A 154 13.78 13.84 -21.40
CA GLY A 154 13.48 15.10 -22.08
C GLY A 154 12.65 14.88 -23.34
N GLU A 155 13.14 15.35 -24.49
CA GLU A 155 12.45 15.22 -25.79
C GLU A 155 12.80 13.93 -26.54
N MET A 156 13.51 12.98 -25.90
CA MET A 156 13.94 11.75 -26.55
C MET A 156 13.53 10.50 -25.76
N ASN A 157 13.29 9.41 -26.49
CA ASN A 157 13.11 8.08 -25.96
C ASN A 157 14.36 7.25 -26.25
N ILE A 158 15.08 6.83 -25.21
CA ILE A 158 16.30 6.03 -25.32
C ILE A 158 16.07 4.60 -24.87
N LYS A 159 16.56 3.65 -25.64
CA LYS A 159 16.62 2.23 -25.29
C LYS A 159 18.05 1.75 -25.41
N VAL A 160 18.54 1.03 -24.40
CA VAL A 160 19.84 0.40 -24.39
C VAL A 160 19.68 -1.09 -24.11
N ARG A 161 20.52 -1.93 -24.70
CA ARG A 161 20.50 -3.37 -24.45
C ARG A 161 21.14 -3.68 -23.10
N LYS A 162 22.29 -3.06 -22.80
CA LYS A 162 23.05 -3.31 -21.56
C LYS A 162 23.83 -2.07 -21.16
N LYS A 163 23.97 -1.88 -19.84
CA LYS A 163 24.81 -0.86 -19.23
C LYS A 163 26.03 -1.52 -18.58
N SER A 164 27.15 -0.80 -18.47
CA SER A 164 28.39 -1.30 -17.88
C SER A 164 29.28 -0.17 -17.39
N GLY A 165 30.31 -0.52 -16.60
CA GLY A 165 31.30 0.42 -16.03
C GLY A 165 30.85 1.01 -14.69
N GLU A 166 31.75 1.77 -14.06
CA GLU A 166 31.41 2.54 -12.86
C GLU A 166 30.30 3.54 -13.18
N ASP A 167 29.27 3.63 -12.37
CA ASP A 167 28.08 4.47 -12.55
C ASP A 167 27.24 4.16 -13.80
N ASP A 168 27.28 2.93 -14.37
CA ASP A 168 26.48 2.53 -15.55
C ASP A 168 26.65 3.43 -16.76
N ARG A 169 27.84 4.04 -16.93
CA ARG A 169 28.06 5.09 -17.93
C ARG A 169 28.29 4.59 -19.35
N PHE A 170 28.66 3.32 -19.54
CA PHE A 170 28.83 2.73 -20.86
C PHE A 170 27.57 2.00 -21.29
N LEU A 171 27.08 2.34 -22.49
CA LEU A 171 25.87 1.83 -23.08
C LEU A 171 26.20 0.94 -24.28
N THR A 172 25.47 -0.15 -24.45
CA THR A 172 25.62 -1.05 -25.60
C THR A 172 24.30 -1.15 -26.35
N ASP A 173 24.37 -1.11 -27.70
CA ASP A 173 23.22 -1.18 -28.62
C ASP A 173 22.16 -0.12 -28.27
N VAL A 174 22.50 1.12 -28.54
CA VAL A 174 21.71 2.29 -28.20
C VAL A 174 20.76 2.64 -29.35
N ILE A 175 19.47 2.78 -29.04
CA ILE A 175 18.45 3.27 -29.95
C ILE A 175 17.80 4.50 -29.35
N ILE A 176 17.77 5.59 -30.08
CA ILE A 176 17.18 6.87 -29.64
C ILE A 176 16.11 7.28 -30.64
N HIS A 177 14.94 7.61 -30.15
CA HIS A 177 13.87 8.27 -30.88
C HIS A 177 13.75 9.69 -30.37
N GLU A 178 13.97 10.67 -31.24
CA GLU A 178 13.86 12.08 -30.91
C GLU A 178 12.48 12.60 -31.33
N LYS A 179 11.78 13.24 -30.39
CA LYS A 179 10.45 13.83 -30.63
C LYS A 179 10.66 15.15 -31.38
N THR A 180 9.93 15.33 -32.47
CA THR A 180 9.87 16.60 -33.22
C THR A 180 8.73 17.45 -32.67
N ILE A 181 8.70 18.75 -32.98
CA ILE A 181 7.66 19.72 -32.57
C ILE A 181 6.22 19.22 -32.81
N ASP A 182 6.03 18.32 -33.79
CA ASP A 182 4.73 17.69 -34.11
C ASP A 182 4.45 16.40 -33.27
N GLU A 183 5.17 16.15 -32.17
CA GLU A 183 5.10 14.92 -31.33
C GLU A 183 5.34 13.61 -32.08
N LYS A 184 5.85 13.64 -33.32
CA LYS A 184 6.17 12.45 -34.12
C LYS A 184 7.64 12.08 -34.00
N ASN A 185 7.93 10.79 -33.84
CA ASN A 185 9.30 10.23 -33.82
C ASN A 185 9.86 10.18 -35.25
N ARG A 186 10.39 11.28 -35.73
CA ARG A 186 10.92 11.38 -37.09
C ARG A 186 12.42 11.16 -37.19
N ILE A 187 13.11 11.20 -36.06
CA ILE A 187 14.55 11.00 -36.00
C ILE A 187 14.80 9.73 -35.19
N VAL A 188 15.52 8.80 -35.79
CA VAL A 188 15.94 7.55 -35.12
C VAL A 188 17.45 7.47 -35.24
N ILE A 189 18.13 7.34 -34.10
CA ILE A 189 19.57 7.17 -34.01
C ILE A 189 19.83 5.77 -33.46
N LYS A 190 20.68 5.01 -34.15
CA LYS A 190 21.13 3.68 -33.72
C LYS A 190 22.64 3.65 -33.65
N ALA A 191 23.21 3.29 -32.50
CA ALA A 191 24.66 3.20 -32.29
C ALA A 191 25.03 1.86 -31.65
N VAL A 192 26.22 1.36 -31.98
CA VAL A 192 26.77 0.12 -31.42
C VAL A 192 27.08 0.30 -29.93
N SER A 193 27.64 1.45 -29.56
CA SER A 193 27.98 1.80 -28.19
C SER A 193 27.79 3.27 -27.88
N GLY A 194 27.70 3.60 -26.61
CA GLY A 194 27.60 4.97 -26.14
C GLY A 194 28.28 5.15 -24.78
N GLU A 195 28.64 6.38 -24.48
CA GLU A 195 29.18 6.80 -23.20
C GLU A 195 28.44 8.04 -22.69
N LEU A 196 27.99 7.98 -21.44
CA LEU A 196 27.40 9.10 -20.72
C LEU A 196 28.50 9.86 -19.99
N LYS A 197 28.77 11.10 -20.38
CA LYS A 197 29.71 11.98 -19.69
C LYS A 197 28.97 13.10 -18.98
N SER A 198 29.25 13.29 -17.70
CA SER A 198 28.81 14.51 -16.99
C SER A 198 29.71 15.67 -17.37
N ALA A 199 29.16 16.73 -17.95
CA ALA A 199 29.91 17.92 -18.20
C ALA A 199 30.09 18.72 -16.89
N THR A 200 31.32 19.03 -16.55
CA THR A 200 31.73 19.63 -15.27
C THR A 200 31.34 21.11 -15.13
N ILE A 201 30.96 21.80 -16.18
CA ILE A 201 30.82 23.26 -16.18
C ILE A 201 29.39 23.75 -16.53
N ASP A 202 28.62 23.09 -17.38
CA ASP A 202 27.36 23.62 -17.92
C ASP A 202 26.08 22.85 -17.60
N ARG A 203 26.04 22.04 -16.55
CA ARG A 203 24.81 21.26 -16.16
C ARG A 203 24.21 20.46 -17.33
N GLN A 204 24.98 20.18 -18.37
CA GLN A 204 24.59 19.35 -19.51
C GLN A 204 25.27 18.00 -19.40
N MET A 205 24.53 16.94 -19.68
CA MET A 205 25.10 15.60 -19.85
C MET A 205 25.38 15.39 -21.33
N GLN A 206 26.58 14.93 -21.63
CA GLN A 206 26.93 14.54 -23.00
C GLN A 206 26.71 13.04 -23.16
N LEU A 207 25.88 12.69 -24.14
CA LEU A 207 25.78 11.34 -24.65
C LEU A 207 26.65 11.24 -25.89
N ILE A 208 27.74 10.49 -25.79
CA ILE A 208 28.66 10.24 -26.90
C ILE A 208 28.31 8.86 -27.46
N LEU A 209 27.89 8.82 -28.69
CA LEU A 209 27.56 7.60 -29.42
C LEU A 209 28.69 7.25 -30.38
N PHE A 210 29.00 5.97 -30.53
CA PHE A 210 30.04 5.45 -31.39
C PHE A 210 29.45 4.45 -32.40
N ASP A 211 29.93 4.54 -33.65
CA ASP A 211 29.64 3.64 -34.76
C ASP A 211 28.13 3.44 -34.99
N GLY A 212 27.52 4.41 -35.67
CA GLY A 212 26.07 4.36 -35.80
C GLY A 212 25.50 5.03 -37.04
N TYR A 213 24.19 5.05 -37.09
CA TYR A 213 23.40 5.66 -38.15
C TYR A 213 22.33 6.54 -37.54
N ARG A 214 22.13 7.73 -38.16
CA ARG A 214 21.01 8.63 -37.89
C ARG A 214 20.07 8.60 -39.12
N TYR A 215 18.83 8.28 -38.87
CA TYR A 215 17.75 8.28 -39.84
C TYR A 215 16.84 9.47 -39.53
N GLU A 216 16.54 10.28 -40.58
CA GLU A 216 15.67 11.43 -40.43
C GLU A 216 14.64 11.46 -41.56
N GLU A 217 13.36 11.55 -41.19
CA GLU A 217 12.27 11.77 -42.15
C GLU A 217 12.16 13.29 -42.45
N ILE A 218 12.39 13.65 -43.69
CA ILE A 218 12.38 15.07 -44.13
C ILE A 218 10.96 15.45 -44.54
N LYS A 219 10.38 16.44 -43.88
CA LYS A 219 9.04 16.96 -44.19
C LYS A 219 9.09 17.78 -45.52
N SER A 220 8.33 17.35 -46.52
CA SER A 220 8.17 18.17 -47.74
C SER A 220 7.34 19.43 -47.42
N LYS A 221 7.86 20.61 -47.79
CA LYS A 221 7.15 21.86 -47.64
C LYS A 221 6.05 22.08 -48.69
N GLU A 222 6.01 21.25 -49.76
CA GLU A 222 5.02 21.37 -50.83
C GLU A 222 3.81 20.49 -50.57
N VAL A 223 2.62 21.07 -50.55
CA VAL A 223 1.33 20.41 -50.28
C VAL A 223 1.08 19.25 -51.28
N LYS A 224 1.53 19.37 -52.52
CA LYS A 224 1.38 18.33 -53.57
C LYS A 224 2.28 17.08 -53.36
N LYS A 225 3.29 17.18 -52.51
CA LYS A 225 4.26 16.08 -52.21
C LYS A 225 4.11 15.49 -50.82
N GLN A 226 3.01 15.73 -50.13
CA GLN A 226 2.78 15.24 -48.76
C GLN A 226 2.72 13.68 -48.65
N ASN A 227 2.52 12.97 -49.74
CA ASN A 227 2.59 11.53 -49.81
C ASN A 227 4.02 10.98 -50.08
N TYR A 228 5.00 11.82 -50.23
CA TYR A 228 6.41 11.47 -50.39
C TYR A 228 7.11 11.70 -49.07
N PHE A 229 7.67 10.65 -48.48
CA PHE A 229 8.41 10.71 -47.21
C PHE A 229 9.92 10.56 -47.49
N PRO A 230 10.61 11.58 -47.98
CA PRO A 230 12.03 11.51 -48.20
C PRO A 230 12.73 11.33 -46.84
N HIS A 231 13.67 10.41 -46.78
CA HIS A 231 14.47 10.14 -45.58
C HIS A 231 15.96 10.32 -45.89
N ALA A 232 16.69 10.86 -44.94
CA ALA A 232 18.14 10.95 -44.94
C ALA A 232 18.69 9.84 -44.02
N LYS A 233 19.78 9.19 -44.46
CA LYS A 233 20.56 8.28 -43.64
C LYS A 233 21.98 8.84 -43.54
N VAL A 234 22.43 9.14 -42.32
CA VAL A 234 23.77 9.63 -42.02
C VAL A 234 24.51 8.58 -41.22
N GLN A 235 25.68 8.15 -41.68
CA GLN A 235 26.58 7.30 -40.92
C GLN A 235 27.56 8.15 -40.14
N PHE A 236 27.86 7.77 -38.90
CA PHE A 236 28.82 8.48 -38.06
C PHE A 236 29.72 7.47 -37.30
N GLU A 237 30.98 7.85 -37.15
CA GLU A 237 31.90 7.13 -36.25
C GLU A 237 31.75 7.63 -34.82
N LYS A 238 31.49 8.95 -34.66
CA LYS A 238 31.26 9.56 -33.34
C LYS A 238 30.16 10.61 -33.47
N TYR A 239 29.17 10.55 -32.61
CA TYR A 239 28.07 11.52 -32.55
C TYR A 239 27.89 12.00 -31.10
N ILE A 240 27.97 13.31 -30.87
CA ILE A 240 27.86 13.88 -29.52
C ILE A 240 26.52 14.59 -29.43
N MET A 241 25.71 14.19 -28.47
CA MET A 241 24.45 14.82 -28.13
C MET A 241 24.57 15.47 -26.75
N ASN A 242 24.21 16.73 -26.65
CA ASN A 242 24.07 17.40 -25.37
C ASN A 242 22.65 17.23 -24.88
N ILE A 243 22.48 16.54 -23.75
CA ILE A 243 21.19 16.37 -23.08
C ILE A 243 21.08 17.50 -22.07
N ASP A 244 20.12 18.39 -22.27
CA ASP A 244 19.85 19.45 -21.30
C ASP A 244 19.24 18.83 -20.02
N LEU A 245 20.04 18.87 -18.97
CA LEU A 245 19.66 18.41 -17.64
C LEU A 245 19.19 19.56 -16.75
N SER A 246 19.00 20.74 -17.28
CA SER A 246 18.57 21.90 -16.48
C SER A 246 17.23 21.62 -15.78
N GLN A 247 16.34 20.85 -16.43
CA GLN A 247 15.10 20.37 -15.86
C GLN A 247 15.32 19.31 -14.75
N PHE A 248 16.44 18.58 -14.78
CA PHE A 248 16.77 17.51 -13.82
C PHE A 248 17.73 17.98 -12.72
N ASN A 249 18.60 18.98 -13.00
CA ASN A 249 19.58 19.49 -12.03
C ASN A 249 19.06 20.61 -11.13
N ASN A 250 17.97 21.29 -11.51
CA ASN A 250 17.27 22.26 -10.66
C ASN A 250 16.18 21.59 -9.81
N VAL A 251 16.28 20.30 -9.53
CA VAL A 251 15.31 19.63 -8.66
C VAL A 251 15.47 20.17 -7.24
N ASN A 252 14.55 21.00 -6.85
CA ASN A 252 14.43 21.42 -5.46
C ASN A 252 13.96 20.23 -4.64
N LEU A 253 14.89 19.58 -3.92
CA LEU A 253 14.58 18.43 -3.07
C LEU A 253 13.55 18.74 -1.99
N ASN A 254 13.31 20.01 -1.68
CA ASN A 254 12.31 20.44 -0.70
C ASN A 254 10.99 20.85 -1.35
N GLU A 255 10.84 20.72 -2.67
CA GLU A 255 9.60 21.04 -3.37
C GLU A 255 8.49 20.04 -3.01
N GLU A 256 7.32 20.55 -2.64
CA GLU A 256 6.16 19.78 -2.23
C GLU A 256 5.05 19.89 -3.28
N LEU A 257 5.21 19.14 -4.37
CA LEU A 257 4.20 19.08 -5.45
C LEU A 257 3.00 18.20 -5.09
N TYR A 258 3.22 17.21 -4.26
CA TYR A 258 2.19 16.25 -3.87
C TYR A 258 1.75 16.52 -2.43
N THR A 259 0.54 17.02 -2.25
CA THR A 259 0.04 17.46 -0.93
C THR A 259 -1.23 16.76 -0.48
N SER A 260 -1.89 15.98 -1.37
CA SER A 260 -3.29 15.58 -1.18
C SER A 260 -3.55 14.07 -1.14
N THR A 261 -2.53 13.23 -0.95
CA THR A 261 -2.80 11.79 -0.79
C THR A 261 -3.42 11.50 0.58
N TYR A 262 -4.33 10.52 0.66
CA TYR A 262 -5.03 10.16 1.89
C TYR A 262 -4.11 9.88 3.09
N LYS A 263 -2.85 9.47 2.87
CA LYS A 263 -1.85 9.22 3.92
C LYS A 263 -1.24 10.50 4.50
N MET A 264 -1.31 11.60 3.73
CA MET A 264 -0.76 12.91 4.12
C MET A 264 -1.78 13.79 4.84
N GLN A 265 -3.01 13.34 4.98
CA GLN A 265 -4.13 14.11 5.52
C GLN A 265 -4.36 13.81 7.00
N ASN A 266 -4.69 14.85 7.77
CA ASN A 266 -5.22 14.73 9.13
C ASN A 266 -6.71 14.36 9.12
N VAL A 267 -7.31 14.11 10.30
CA VAL A 267 -8.73 13.72 10.43
C VAL A 267 -9.67 14.75 9.80
N ASN A 268 -9.44 16.04 9.97
CA ASN A 268 -10.30 17.09 9.43
C ASN A 268 -10.20 17.15 7.89
N GLU A 269 -9.00 17.01 7.36
CA GLU A 269 -8.76 16.98 5.93
C GLU A 269 -9.35 15.72 5.30
N LEU A 270 -9.21 14.55 5.94
CA LEU A 270 -9.79 13.30 5.50
C LEU A 270 -11.31 13.38 5.42
N ASN A 271 -11.98 13.94 6.44
CA ASN A 271 -13.44 14.11 6.40
C ASN A 271 -13.87 14.97 5.23
N LYS A 272 -13.22 16.13 5.02
CA LYS A 272 -13.52 17.01 3.88
C LYS A 272 -13.29 16.31 2.54
N SER A 273 -12.21 15.53 2.42
CA SER A 273 -11.89 14.77 1.21
C SER A 273 -12.92 13.66 0.95
N ILE A 274 -13.33 12.94 1.99
CA ILE A 274 -14.36 11.88 1.91
C ILE A 274 -15.68 12.48 1.43
N ASP A 275 -16.15 13.58 2.07
CA ASP A 275 -17.40 14.25 1.69
C ASP A 275 -17.35 14.69 0.23
N SER A 276 -16.27 15.32 -0.20
CA SER A 276 -16.08 15.75 -1.59
C SER A 276 -16.08 14.58 -2.58
N LEU A 277 -15.37 13.49 -2.24
CA LEU A 277 -15.29 12.29 -3.07
C LEU A 277 -16.66 11.58 -3.18
N GLU A 278 -17.42 11.50 -2.09
CA GLU A 278 -18.76 10.91 -2.08
C GLU A 278 -19.76 11.71 -2.92
N VAL A 279 -19.77 13.05 -2.77
CA VAL A 279 -20.60 13.94 -3.59
C VAL A 279 -20.25 13.79 -5.07
N ASN A 280 -18.95 13.79 -5.41
CA ASN A 280 -18.51 13.63 -6.80
C ASN A 280 -18.87 12.25 -7.35
N TYR A 281 -18.68 11.18 -6.57
CA TYR A 281 -19.06 9.82 -6.95
C TYR A 281 -20.56 9.70 -7.22
N PHE A 282 -21.40 10.26 -6.34
CA PHE A 282 -22.85 10.30 -6.53
C PHE A 282 -23.24 11.06 -7.81
N LYS A 283 -22.63 12.23 -8.06
CA LYS A 283 -22.86 13.03 -9.27
C LYS A 283 -22.50 12.24 -10.54
N ILE A 284 -21.34 11.59 -10.57
CA ILE A 284 -20.90 10.79 -11.72
C ILE A 284 -21.86 9.62 -11.97
N ARG A 285 -22.28 8.91 -10.91
CA ARG A 285 -23.25 7.81 -11.02
C ARG A 285 -24.59 8.29 -11.56
N LYS A 286 -25.10 9.43 -11.06
CA LYS A 286 -26.37 10.02 -11.48
C LYS A 286 -26.33 10.40 -12.97
N VAL A 287 -25.28 11.13 -13.38
CA VAL A 287 -25.10 11.54 -14.79
C VAL A 287 -24.98 10.32 -15.71
N PHE A 288 -24.25 9.29 -15.27
CA PHE A 288 -24.16 8.04 -16.04
C PHE A 288 -25.52 7.36 -16.18
N GLY A 289 -26.28 7.24 -15.08
CA GLY A 289 -27.61 6.63 -15.10
C GLY A 289 -28.58 7.37 -16.01
N GLU A 290 -28.62 8.71 -15.94
CA GLU A 290 -29.45 9.55 -16.79
C GLU A 290 -29.10 9.42 -18.28
N ASN A 291 -27.78 9.46 -18.60
CA ASN A 291 -27.31 9.31 -19.98
C ASN A 291 -27.55 7.89 -20.50
N PHE A 292 -27.34 6.88 -19.68
CA PHE A 292 -27.56 5.49 -20.04
C PHE A 292 -29.05 5.23 -20.31
N SER A 293 -29.95 5.76 -19.46
CA SER A 293 -31.40 5.66 -19.62
C SER A 293 -31.90 6.36 -20.88
N LYS A 294 -31.40 7.59 -21.12
CA LYS A 294 -31.79 8.36 -22.32
C LYS A 294 -31.32 7.70 -23.62
N ASN A 295 -30.06 7.26 -23.65
CA ASN A 295 -29.49 6.71 -24.88
C ASN A 295 -30.07 5.33 -25.27
N ASN A 296 -30.71 4.65 -24.34
CA ASN A 296 -31.24 3.30 -24.54
C ASN A 296 -32.77 3.25 -24.46
N ASN A 297 -33.47 4.41 -24.43
CA ASN A 297 -34.93 4.54 -24.35
C ASN A 297 -35.57 3.74 -23.20
N ILE A 298 -34.79 3.47 -22.11
CA ILE A 298 -35.30 2.67 -20.97
C ILE A 298 -36.44 3.38 -20.26
N ASN A 299 -36.53 4.71 -20.34
CA ASN A 299 -37.61 5.47 -19.76
C ASN A 299 -38.96 5.19 -20.45
N GLU A 300 -38.96 4.84 -21.73
CA GLU A 300 -40.21 4.45 -22.43
C GLU A 300 -40.71 3.08 -21.94
N LEU A 301 -39.80 2.16 -21.61
CA LEU A 301 -40.12 0.85 -21.04
C LEU A 301 -40.72 0.94 -19.63
N THR A 302 -40.26 1.91 -18.82
CA THR A 302 -40.84 2.15 -17.47
C THR A 302 -42.21 2.80 -17.53
N TYR A 303 -42.50 3.63 -18.53
CA TYR A 303 -43.85 4.18 -18.73
C TYR A 303 -44.85 3.10 -19.17
N ILE A 304 -44.42 2.12 -19.94
CA ILE A 304 -45.26 0.97 -20.32
C ILE A 304 -45.62 0.13 -19.09
N ASN A 305 -44.70 -0.06 -18.17
CA ASN A 305 -44.91 -0.83 -16.93
C ASN A 305 -45.70 -0.06 -15.86
N SER A 306 -45.75 1.28 -15.88
CA SER A 306 -46.50 2.08 -14.92
C SER A 306 -47.98 2.22 -15.29
N SER A 307 -48.39 1.85 -16.50
CA SER A 307 -49.75 1.80 -16.96
C SER A 307 -50.41 0.42 -16.84
N ILE A 308 -49.67 -0.58 -16.40
CA ILE A 308 -50.18 -1.91 -16.06
C ILE A 308 -50.44 -1.94 -14.56
N GLU A 309 -51.70 -1.86 -14.15
CA GLU A 309 -52.11 -2.04 -12.74
C GLU A 309 -51.56 -3.35 -12.17
N THR A 310 -51.18 -3.26 -10.91
CA THR A 310 -50.58 -4.30 -10.08
C THR A 310 -51.48 -5.54 -9.95
N ASP A 311 -51.46 -6.40 -10.94
CA ASP A 311 -51.73 -7.82 -10.75
C ASP A 311 -50.44 -8.58 -10.69
N GLU A 312 -50.35 -9.55 -9.78
CA GLU A 312 -49.16 -10.36 -9.49
C GLU A 312 -48.52 -10.92 -10.77
N ILE A 313 -47.52 -10.22 -11.29
CA ILE A 313 -46.80 -10.63 -12.51
C ILE A 313 -45.85 -11.71 -12.12
N LYS A 314 -46.18 -12.97 -12.44
CA LYS A 314 -45.28 -14.12 -12.34
C LYS A 314 -44.10 -13.91 -13.27
N VAL A 315 -42.87 -14.10 -12.73
CA VAL A 315 -41.60 -13.95 -13.46
C VAL A 315 -41.54 -14.83 -14.72
N GLU A 316 -42.41 -15.84 -14.85
CA GLU A 316 -42.54 -16.72 -16.01
C GLU A 316 -43.06 -16.03 -17.27
N ASP A 317 -43.80 -14.93 -17.16
CA ASP A 317 -44.35 -14.22 -18.32
C ASP A 317 -43.29 -13.35 -19.04
N TYR A 318 -42.18 -13.05 -18.45
CA TYR A 318 -41.05 -12.32 -19.06
C TYR A 318 -40.08 -13.21 -19.84
N LEU A 319 -40.23 -14.53 -19.76
CA LEU A 319 -39.43 -15.49 -20.51
C LEU A 319 -40.03 -15.88 -21.86
N ASN A 320 -41.20 -15.34 -22.20
CA ASN A 320 -41.64 -15.45 -23.58
C ASN A 320 -40.67 -14.63 -24.45
N PRO A 321 -39.96 -15.28 -25.37
CA PRO A 321 -39.11 -14.55 -26.29
C PRO A 321 -40.02 -13.52 -26.96
N LEU A 322 -39.67 -12.24 -26.86
CA LEU A 322 -40.20 -11.19 -27.69
C LEU A 322 -40.10 -11.73 -29.12
N THR A 323 -41.19 -12.29 -29.61
CA THR A 323 -41.33 -12.66 -31.02
C THR A 323 -41.32 -11.35 -31.77
N PHE A 324 -40.14 -10.84 -32.08
CA PHE A 324 -39.94 -9.85 -33.10
C PHE A 324 -40.39 -10.51 -34.40
N THR A 325 -41.68 -10.34 -34.75
CA THR A 325 -42.13 -10.59 -36.10
C THR A 325 -41.51 -9.53 -36.99
N ILE A 326 -40.23 -9.77 -37.37
CA ILE A 326 -39.63 -9.05 -38.48
C ILE A 326 -40.50 -9.41 -39.67
N ASP A 327 -41.25 -8.44 -40.21
CA ASP A 327 -42.15 -8.61 -41.34
C ASP A 327 -41.43 -9.44 -42.42
N ASP A 328 -42.03 -10.57 -42.85
CA ASP A 328 -41.45 -11.51 -43.82
C ASP A 328 -41.17 -10.89 -45.19
N ARG A 329 -41.62 -9.64 -45.40
CA ARG A 329 -41.37 -8.88 -46.62
C ARG A 329 -39.98 -8.24 -46.72
N THR A 330 -39.16 -8.29 -45.67
CA THR A 330 -37.76 -7.76 -45.76
C THR A 330 -36.84 -8.80 -46.36
N ALA A 331 -36.07 -8.43 -47.41
CA ALA A 331 -35.09 -9.29 -48.02
C ALA A 331 -34.08 -9.88 -46.97
N LEU A 332 -33.68 -11.13 -47.11
CA LEU A 332 -32.85 -11.87 -46.20
C LEU A 332 -31.59 -11.05 -45.76
N ASN A 333 -30.97 -10.34 -46.72
CA ASN A 333 -29.84 -9.47 -46.49
C ASN A 333 -30.09 -8.32 -45.54
N LYS A 334 -31.33 -7.78 -45.50
CA LYS A 334 -31.72 -6.71 -44.54
C LYS A 334 -31.93 -7.28 -43.14
N LYS A 335 -32.45 -8.52 -43.03
CA LYS A 335 -32.59 -9.21 -41.73
C LYS A 335 -31.23 -9.45 -41.10
N GLU A 336 -30.25 -9.91 -41.87
CA GLU A 336 -28.85 -10.11 -41.39
C GLU A 336 -28.20 -8.83 -40.98
N GLN A 337 -28.37 -7.73 -41.73
CA GLN A 337 -27.86 -6.40 -41.36
C GLN A 337 -28.48 -5.85 -40.08
N VAL A 338 -29.80 -5.98 -39.90
CA VAL A 338 -30.45 -5.55 -38.65
C VAL A 338 -30.01 -6.37 -37.47
N LEU A 339 -29.87 -7.69 -37.61
CA LEU A 339 -29.40 -8.57 -36.54
C LEU A 339 -27.94 -8.28 -36.16
N SER A 340 -27.06 -8.11 -37.15
CA SER A 340 -25.66 -7.75 -36.90
C SER A 340 -25.52 -6.37 -36.23
N ALA A 341 -26.35 -5.37 -36.65
CA ALA A 341 -26.40 -4.06 -36.01
C ALA A 341 -26.87 -4.18 -34.54
N ALA A 342 -27.92 -4.98 -34.29
CA ALA A 342 -28.43 -5.21 -32.95
C ALA A 342 -27.39 -5.88 -32.05
N ILE A 343 -26.71 -6.93 -32.53
CA ILE A 343 -25.62 -7.61 -31.80
C ILE A 343 -24.49 -6.63 -31.49
N THR A 344 -24.10 -5.83 -32.48
CA THR A 344 -23.04 -4.81 -32.30
C THR A 344 -23.46 -3.75 -31.25
N SER A 345 -24.71 -3.30 -31.29
CA SER A 345 -25.26 -2.34 -30.32
C SER A 345 -25.24 -2.88 -28.90
N VAL A 346 -25.76 -4.11 -28.71
CA VAL A 346 -25.73 -4.79 -27.40
C VAL A 346 -24.30 -5.01 -26.92
N GLY A 347 -23.41 -5.42 -27.82
CA GLY A 347 -21.98 -5.58 -27.50
C GLY A 347 -21.34 -4.26 -27.05
N ASN A 348 -21.66 -3.15 -27.67
CA ASN A 348 -21.19 -1.82 -27.26
C ASN A 348 -21.77 -1.37 -25.91
N LEU A 349 -23.04 -1.68 -25.64
CA LEU A 349 -23.68 -1.42 -24.35
C LEU A 349 -23.00 -2.20 -23.21
N LEU A 350 -22.78 -3.51 -23.40
CA LEU A 350 -22.11 -4.35 -22.43
C LEU A 350 -20.69 -3.84 -22.15
N ARG A 351 -19.94 -3.47 -23.19
CA ARG A 351 -18.59 -2.89 -23.05
C ARG A 351 -18.63 -1.57 -22.27
N ASN A 352 -19.59 -0.70 -22.57
CA ASN A 352 -19.77 0.57 -21.86
C ASN A 352 -20.11 0.34 -20.38
N LEU A 353 -20.97 -0.61 -20.07
CA LEU A 353 -21.30 -1.00 -18.69
C LEU A 353 -20.06 -1.53 -17.96
N ASP A 354 -19.27 -2.40 -18.59
CA ASP A 354 -18.05 -2.96 -18.00
C ASP A 354 -17.01 -1.89 -17.69
N VAL A 355 -16.78 -0.96 -18.63
CA VAL A 355 -15.85 0.17 -18.43
C VAL A 355 -16.31 1.04 -17.25
N ASN A 356 -17.59 1.38 -17.19
CA ASN A 356 -18.12 2.21 -16.11
C ASN A 356 -18.17 1.47 -14.78
N LYS A 357 -18.45 0.15 -14.75
CA LYS A 357 -18.35 -0.70 -13.56
C LYS A 357 -16.95 -0.65 -12.97
N ARG A 358 -15.89 -0.81 -13.79
CA ARG A 358 -14.50 -0.68 -13.35
C ARG A 358 -14.18 0.73 -12.83
N LYS A 359 -14.67 1.75 -13.51
CA LYS A 359 -14.53 3.15 -13.09
C LYS A 359 -15.17 3.41 -11.73
N PHE A 360 -16.39 2.96 -11.51
CA PHE A 360 -17.08 3.08 -10.23
C PHE A 360 -16.38 2.31 -9.12
N PHE A 361 -15.89 1.12 -9.42
CA PHE A 361 -15.08 0.35 -8.46
C PHE A 361 -13.83 1.12 -8.02
N ILE A 362 -13.11 1.75 -8.94
CA ILE A 362 -11.92 2.57 -8.62
C ILE A 362 -12.31 3.77 -7.74
N TYR A 363 -13.39 4.48 -8.05
CA TYR A 363 -13.86 5.60 -7.22
C TYR A 363 -14.23 5.13 -5.81
N GLN A 364 -14.97 4.02 -5.70
CA GLN A 364 -15.32 3.44 -4.40
C GLN A 364 -14.08 3.02 -3.61
N LYS A 365 -13.09 2.41 -4.27
CA LYS A 365 -11.81 2.04 -3.66
C LYS A 365 -11.07 3.27 -3.12
N ILE A 366 -11.05 4.38 -3.86
CA ILE A 366 -10.43 5.63 -3.39
C ILE A 366 -11.15 6.16 -2.15
N ILE A 367 -12.47 6.16 -2.11
CA ILE A 367 -13.26 6.56 -0.93
C ILE A 367 -12.94 5.65 0.26
N ASN A 368 -12.90 4.33 0.04
CA ASN A 368 -12.61 3.35 1.08
C ASN A 368 -11.19 3.51 1.64
N LEU A 369 -10.20 3.84 0.79
CA LEU A 369 -8.82 4.16 1.23
C LEU A 369 -8.79 5.35 2.20
N HIS A 370 -9.55 6.41 1.91
CA HIS A 370 -9.65 7.57 2.81
C HIS A 370 -10.33 7.19 4.13
N LYS A 371 -11.45 6.45 4.06
CA LYS A 371 -12.17 5.97 5.26
C LYS A 371 -11.32 5.02 6.12
N ASN A 372 -10.56 4.11 5.50
CA ASN A 372 -9.63 3.25 6.22
C ASN A 372 -8.56 4.08 6.92
N SER A 373 -7.93 5.04 6.22
CA SER A 373 -6.93 5.93 6.82
C SER A 373 -7.48 6.75 7.99
N LEU A 374 -8.74 7.20 7.91
CA LEU A 374 -9.44 7.88 8.99
C LEU A 374 -9.60 6.97 10.22
N ASN A 375 -10.14 5.77 10.02
CA ASN A 375 -10.41 4.82 11.12
C ASN A 375 -9.11 4.31 11.77
N GLU A 376 -8.05 4.09 10.99
CA GLU A 376 -6.75 3.63 11.50
C GLU A 376 -6.15 4.56 12.55
N LYS A 377 -6.38 5.87 12.43
CA LYS A 377 -5.90 6.85 13.43
C LYS A 377 -6.51 6.61 14.81
N TYR A 378 -7.75 6.14 14.86
CA TYR A 378 -8.42 5.81 16.13
C TYR A 378 -8.02 4.42 16.64
N THR A 379 -7.98 3.41 15.75
CA THR A 379 -7.77 2.01 16.15
C THR A 379 -6.37 1.74 16.71
N LEU A 380 -5.37 2.54 16.32
CA LEU A 380 -3.99 2.37 16.76
C LEU A 380 -3.85 2.50 18.28
N GLY A 381 -4.46 3.51 18.89
CA GLY A 381 -4.44 3.71 20.34
C GLY A 381 -5.10 2.57 21.13
N PHE A 382 -6.21 2.04 20.58
CA PHE A 382 -6.88 0.86 21.15
C PHE A 382 -6.00 -0.39 21.06
N GLY A 383 -5.33 -0.61 19.93
CA GLY A 383 -4.38 -1.71 19.75
C GLY A 383 -3.27 -1.71 20.80
N VAL A 384 -2.64 -0.56 21.02
CA VAL A 384 -1.60 -0.37 22.06
C VAL A 384 -2.12 -0.73 23.45
N PHE A 385 -3.31 -0.28 23.82
CA PHE A 385 -3.92 -0.54 25.12
C PHE A 385 -4.21 -2.02 25.36
N PHE A 386 -4.81 -2.71 24.42
CA PHE A 386 -5.14 -4.14 24.57
C PHE A 386 -3.92 -5.04 24.49
N LEU A 387 -2.92 -4.70 23.67
CA LEU A 387 -1.66 -5.44 23.61
C LEU A 387 -0.88 -5.35 24.91
N PHE A 388 -0.95 -4.22 25.62
CA PHE A 388 -0.43 -4.15 26.99
C PHE A 388 -1.10 -5.17 27.93
N ILE A 389 -2.44 -5.24 27.91
CA ILE A 389 -3.19 -6.19 28.77
C ILE A 389 -2.78 -7.63 28.47
N ILE A 390 -2.65 -7.98 27.17
CA ILE A 390 -2.21 -9.31 26.75
C ILE A 390 -0.80 -9.58 27.27
N GLY A 391 0.13 -8.67 27.04
CA GLY A 391 1.52 -8.84 27.45
C GLY A 391 1.68 -9.01 28.95
N ALA A 392 1.03 -8.16 29.73
CA ALA A 392 1.06 -8.25 31.18
C ALA A 392 0.43 -9.56 31.71
N SER A 393 -0.69 -9.98 31.11
CA SER A 393 -1.36 -11.24 31.48
C SER A 393 -0.51 -12.46 31.14
N LEU A 394 0.09 -12.50 29.95
CA LEU A 394 0.96 -13.59 29.52
C LEU A 394 2.23 -13.66 30.37
N GLY A 395 2.89 -12.52 30.61
CA GLY A 395 4.06 -12.46 31.46
C GLY A 395 3.80 -12.99 32.89
N ALA A 396 2.64 -12.63 33.46
CA ALA A 396 2.27 -13.12 34.80
C ALA A 396 1.96 -14.62 34.86
N ILE A 397 1.51 -15.25 33.76
CA ILE A 397 1.17 -16.69 33.70
C ILE A 397 2.44 -17.53 33.44
N ILE A 398 3.36 -17.06 32.60
CA ILE A 398 4.54 -17.81 32.20
C ILE A 398 5.62 -17.65 33.28
N ARG A 399 5.67 -18.61 34.22
CA ARG A 399 6.55 -18.59 35.40
C ARG A 399 7.92 -19.22 35.17
N LYS A 400 8.10 -19.98 34.09
CA LYS A 400 9.34 -20.75 33.82
C LYS A 400 9.68 -20.70 32.34
N GLY A 401 10.94 -20.48 32.00
CA GLY A 401 11.42 -20.59 30.62
C GLY A 401 12.28 -19.41 30.12
N GLY A 402 12.70 -18.52 31.00
CA GLY A 402 13.50 -17.35 30.61
C GLY A 402 12.70 -16.41 29.66
N LEU A 403 13.37 -15.40 29.09
CA LEU A 403 12.73 -14.43 28.21
C LEU A 403 12.39 -14.97 26.80
N GLY A 404 12.96 -16.13 26.41
CA GLY A 404 12.85 -16.64 25.04
C GLY A 404 11.45 -17.03 24.61
N LEU A 405 10.78 -17.90 25.38
CA LEU A 405 9.42 -18.37 25.06
C LEU A 405 8.38 -17.23 25.07
N PRO A 406 8.35 -16.34 26.08
CA PRO A 406 7.48 -15.19 26.07
C PRO A 406 7.67 -14.27 24.87
N MET A 407 8.92 -14.06 24.44
CA MET A 407 9.25 -13.22 23.28
C MET A 407 8.70 -13.81 21.98
N VAL A 408 8.85 -15.12 21.75
CA VAL A 408 8.30 -15.80 20.57
C VAL A 408 6.78 -15.70 20.54
N LEU A 409 6.11 -15.91 21.68
CA LEU A 409 4.66 -15.76 21.78
C LEU A 409 4.20 -14.31 21.51
N ALA A 410 4.94 -13.33 22.00
CA ALA A 410 4.66 -11.92 21.69
C ALA A 410 4.70 -11.63 20.20
N ILE A 411 5.76 -12.09 19.53
CA ILE A 411 5.90 -11.91 18.08
C ILE A 411 4.75 -12.58 17.33
N LEU A 412 4.39 -13.80 17.68
CA LEU A 412 3.28 -14.52 17.04
C LEU A 412 1.94 -13.80 17.23
N ILE A 413 1.64 -13.32 18.44
CA ILE A 413 0.42 -12.56 18.72
C ILE A 413 0.41 -11.25 17.96
N PHE A 414 1.53 -10.54 17.93
CA PHE A 414 1.65 -9.29 17.17
C PHE A 414 1.48 -9.53 15.67
N LEU A 415 2.11 -10.55 15.10
CA LEU A 415 1.94 -10.91 13.68
C LEU A 415 0.47 -11.24 13.38
N THR A 416 -0.18 -12.02 14.25
CA THR A 416 -1.62 -12.32 14.09
C THR A 416 -2.46 -11.05 14.10
N TYR A 417 -2.24 -10.13 15.05
CA TYR A 417 -2.90 -8.84 15.11
C TYR A 417 -2.67 -8.02 13.84
N HIS A 418 -1.42 -7.94 13.39
CA HIS A 418 -1.02 -7.16 12.22
C HIS A 418 -1.64 -7.70 10.92
N TYR A 419 -1.57 -9.02 10.70
CA TYR A 419 -2.12 -9.64 9.48
C TYR A 419 -3.65 -9.64 9.44
N ILE A 420 -4.33 -9.77 10.59
CA ILE A 420 -5.79 -9.58 10.66
C ILE A 420 -6.15 -8.13 10.29
N GLY A 421 -5.39 -7.14 10.78
CA GLY A 421 -5.57 -5.74 10.40
C GLY A 421 -5.34 -5.49 8.91
N LEU A 422 -4.29 -6.08 8.34
CA LEU A 422 -3.99 -6.00 6.91
C LEU A 422 -5.10 -6.63 6.05
N PHE A 423 -5.56 -7.82 6.43
CA PHE A 423 -6.69 -8.50 5.78
C PHE A 423 -7.97 -7.65 5.82
N GLY A 424 -8.33 -7.12 7.00
CA GLY A 424 -9.49 -6.27 7.16
C GLY A 424 -9.42 -5.02 6.29
N ARG A 425 -8.26 -4.37 6.24
CA ARG A 425 -8.01 -3.20 5.39
C ARG A 425 -8.17 -3.52 3.91
N ASN A 426 -7.50 -4.56 3.42
CA ASN A 426 -7.54 -4.93 2.01
C ASN A 426 -8.98 -5.31 1.58
N SER A 427 -9.70 -6.06 2.42
CA SER A 427 -11.10 -6.41 2.16
C SER A 427 -12.03 -5.19 2.14
N ALA A 428 -11.74 -4.18 2.97
CA ALA A 428 -12.47 -2.92 2.96
C ALA A 428 -12.14 -2.05 1.74
N GLU A 429 -10.88 -2.05 1.29
CA GLU A 429 -10.48 -1.35 0.06
C GLU A 429 -11.24 -1.86 -1.15
N ASP A 430 -11.41 -3.18 -1.25
CA ASP A 430 -12.12 -3.84 -2.36
C ASP A 430 -13.64 -3.88 -2.16
N ASN A 431 -14.14 -3.16 -1.14
CA ASN A 431 -15.57 -3.05 -0.81
C ASN A 431 -16.26 -4.37 -0.44
N SER A 432 -15.48 -5.39 -0.04
CA SER A 432 -16.02 -6.68 0.46
C SER A 432 -16.62 -6.56 1.86
N ILE A 433 -16.05 -5.66 2.68
CA ILE A 433 -16.57 -5.29 4.01
C ILE A 433 -16.56 -3.76 4.16
N SER A 434 -17.33 -3.23 5.10
CA SER A 434 -17.32 -1.79 5.34
C SER A 434 -15.96 -1.33 5.90
N PRO A 435 -15.45 -0.14 5.54
CA PRO A 435 -14.18 0.40 6.05
C PRO A 435 -14.10 0.48 7.57
N LEU A 436 -15.22 0.73 8.24
CA LEU A 436 -15.28 0.74 9.70
C LEU A 436 -14.99 -0.67 10.26
N ILE A 437 -15.69 -1.70 9.79
CA ILE A 437 -15.48 -3.08 10.25
C ILE A 437 -14.06 -3.53 9.91
N GLY A 438 -13.58 -3.27 8.68
CA GLY A 438 -12.25 -3.67 8.24
C GLY A 438 -11.12 -3.10 9.10
N SER A 439 -11.20 -1.81 9.45
CA SER A 439 -10.20 -1.14 10.27
C SER A 439 -10.25 -1.57 11.75
N TRP A 440 -11.43 -1.86 12.30
CA TRP A 440 -11.60 -2.24 13.71
C TRP A 440 -11.46 -3.73 13.96
N LEU A 441 -11.46 -4.58 12.93
CA LEU A 441 -11.49 -6.04 13.04
C LEU A 441 -10.38 -6.59 13.95
N SER A 442 -9.12 -6.19 13.70
CA SER A 442 -7.97 -6.63 14.51
C SER A 442 -8.06 -6.16 15.95
N SER A 443 -8.49 -4.92 16.18
CA SER A 443 -8.62 -4.34 17.51
C SER A 443 -9.72 -5.01 18.34
N LEU A 444 -10.85 -5.37 17.72
CA LEU A 444 -11.95 -6.08 18.40
C LEU A 444 -11.56 -7.51 18.78
N ILE A 445 -10.89 -8.24 17.86
CA ILE A 445 -10.41 -9.60 18.12
C ILE A 445 -9.39 -9.59 19.26
N ILE A 446 -8.43 -8.66 19.20
CA ILE A 446 -7.38 -8.56 20.22
C ILE A 446 -7.97 -8.13 21.59
N ALA A 447 -9.01 -7.29 21.59
CA ALA A 447 -9.73 -6.91 22.81
C ALA A 447 -10.39 -8.11 23.49
N ALA A 448 -11.12 -8.91 22.72
CA ALA A 448 -11.74 -10.14 23.24
C ALA A 448 -10.68 -11.10 23.83
N PHE A 449 -9.55 -11.25 23.12
CA PHE A 449 -8.44 -12.08 23.58
C PHE A 449 -7.76 -11.50 24.83
N ALA A 450 -7.60 -10.18 24.91
CA ALA A 450 -7.06 -9.49 26.08
C ALA A 450 -7.92 -9.72 27.33
N PHE A 451 -9.24 -9.59 27.22
CA PHE A 451 -10.16 -9.87 28.34
C PHE A 451 -10.12 -11.34 28.76
N TYR A 452 -10.06 -12.27 27.80
CA TYR A 452 -9.94 -13.70 28.09
C TYR A 452 -8.66 -14.01 28.88
N LEU A 453 -7.50 -13.54 28.40
CA LEU A 453 -6.22 -13.76 29.08
C LEU A 453 -6.16 -13.09 30.44
N PHE A 454 -6.66 -11.85 30.56
CA PHE A 454 -6.70 -11.13 31.83
C PHE A 454 -7.53 -11.87 32.89
N LYS A 455 -8.71 -12.38 32.52
CA LYS A 455 -9.55 -13.18 33.41
C LYS A 455 -8.81 -14.43 33.90
N ARG A 456 -8.10 -15.13 33.00
CA ARG A 456 -7.32 -16.32 33.36
C ARG A 456 -6.11 -16.00 34.23
N ALA A 457 -5.36 -14.95 33.89
CA ALA A 457 -4.22 -14.50 34.68
C ALA A 457 -4.65 -14.09 36.11
N SER A 458 -5.77 -13.39 36.23
CA SER A 458 -6.31 -12.99 37.54
C SER A 458 -6.81 -14.14 38.41
N SER A 459 -7.19 -15.26 37.79
CA SER A 459 -7.68 -16.46 38.48
C SER A 459 -6.62 -17.55 38.69
N ASP A 460 -5.34 -17.27 38.41
CA ASP A 460 -4.21 -18.21 38.43
C ASP A 460 -4.42 -19.51 37.62
N GLN A 461 -5.23 -19.43 36.58
CA GLN A 461 -5.46 -20.60 35.73
C GLN A 461 -4.40 -20.63 34.62
N SER A 462 -3.79 -21.82 34.44
CA SER A 462 -2.88 -22.03 33.31
C SER A 462 -3.61 -21.83 31.97
N ILE A 463 -2.95 -21.23 30.97
CA ILE A 463 -3.52 -20.97 29.63
C ILE A 463 -3.93 -22.25 28.93
N PHE A 464 -3.12 -23.30 29.05
CA PHE A 464 -3.39 -24.61 28.51
C PHE A 464 -3.56 -25.61 29.69
N LYS A 465 -4.66 -26.33 29.73
CA LYS A 465 -4.74 -27.59 30.49
C LYS A 465 -3.93 -28.61 29.68
N PHE A 466 -2.59 -28.55 29.83
CA PHE A 466 -1.67 -29.46 29.14
C PHE A 466 -2.03 -30.94 29.38
N GLU A 467 -2.65 -31.24 30.50
CA GLU A 467 -3.16 -32.58 30.76
C GLU A 467 -4.22 -33.05 29.76
N LYS A 468 -5.19 -32.17 29.40
CA LYS A 468 -6.21 -32.53 28.39
C LYS A 468 -5.63 -32.58 26.97
N PHE A 469 -4.66 -31.74 26.67
CA PHE A 469 -4.00 -31.73 25.36
C PHE A 469 -3.05 -32.91 25.20
N ASN A 470 -2.29 -33.29 26.26
CA ASN A 470 -1.50 -34.50 26.28
C ASN A 470 -2.36 -35.76 26.18
N LEU A 471 -3.49 -35.82 26.91
CA LEU A 471 -4.43 -36.92 26.81
C LEU A 471 -5.06 -37.05 25.41
N TRP A 472 -5.26 -35.94 24.71
CA TRP A 472 -5.76 -35.94 23.33
C TRP A 472 -4.67 -36.32 22.31
N LEU A 473 -3.41 -35.96 22.54
CA LEU A 473 -2.27 -36.30 21.68
C LEU A 473 -1.65 -37.68 21.96
N MET A 474 -1.72 -38.17 23.20
CA MET A 474 -1.19 -39.49 23.57
C MET A 474 -1.67 -40.64 22.68
N PRO A 475 -2.94 -40.76 22.24
CA PRO A 475 -3.35 -41.84 21.36
C PRO A 475 -2.68 -41.76 19.99
N TYR A 476 -2.34 -40.54 19.49
CA TYR A 476 -1.62 -40.39 18.22
C TYR A 476 -0.13 -40.75 18.35
N PHE A 477 0.53 -40.36 19.44
CA PHE A 477 1.93 -40.70 19.67
C PHE A 477 2.11 -42.20 20.00
N ASN A 478 1.16 -42.84 20.70
CA ASN A 478 1.21 -44.27 20.95
C ASN A 478 0.97 -45.09 19.67
N LYS A 479 0.16 -44.64 18.73
CA LYS A 479 0.02 -45.28 17.41
C LYS A 479 1.34 -45.25 16.61
N PHE A 480 2.13 -44.21 16.72
CA PHE A 480 3.45 -44.13 16.06
C PHE A 480 4.53 -45.00 16.74
N LYS A 481 4.42 -45.22 18.06
CA LYS A 481 5.37 -46.04 18.82
C LYS A 481 5.15 -47.55 18.61
N ILE A 482 3.90 -47.99 18.41
CA ILE A 482 3.57 -49.39 18.17
C ILE A 482 4.01 -49.85 16.77
N SER A 483 4.04 -48.92 15.75
CA SER A 483 4.51 -49.25 14.40
C SER A 483 6.05 -49.43 14.30
N LYS A 484 6.83 -49.04 15.34
CA LYS A 484 8.31 -49.16 15.32
C LYS A 484 8.84 -50.42 15.98
N ASN A 485 7.99 -51.17 16.68
CA ASN A 485 8.37 -52.44 17.38
C ASN A 485 7.87 -53.71 16.65
N SER A 486 7.37 -53.56 15.40
CA SER A 486 6.96 -54.71 14.56
C SER A 486 7.76 -54.77 13.26
N LYS A 487 9.08 -54.57 13.34
CA LYS A 487 10.03 -54.94 12.28
C LYS A 487 11.23 -55.61 12.92
#